data_da275f624d7d57ddac03c6578515a542
#
_entry.id   da275f624d7d57ddac03c6578515a542
#
_cell.length_a   1.000
_cell.length_b   1.000
_cell.length_c   1.000
_cell.angle_alpha   90.00
_cell.angle_beta   90.00
_cell.angle_gamma   90.00
#
_symmetry.space_group_name_H-M   'P 1'
#
loop_
_entity.id
_entity.type
_entity.pdbx_description
1 polymer ?
#
loop_
_entity_poly.entity_id
_entity_poly.type
_entity_poly.pdbx_seq_one_letter_code
_entity_poly.pdbx_strand_id
1 'polypeptide(L)'
;MKTALITGATSGIGMEFARRYAALGYRLIVTGRRTERMEQLKEELEVPVEIYSYDLGKKKQCFELLEALKDEDIDIFINNAGFGLAGAFLETDIEKEVNMIKVNDMAMHILFKGILQKMHENGHGHILNVASSAGLLPAGPYMATYYASKAYVTSLTRAVAMELKEMGSPVRVSALCPGPVDTEFNERADVVFALKGISANQCVDEAIRGIEKGKLIIVPSFTMKLAAIFLHLVPYPILIKITGRQQKKKLG
;
A
#
# COMPACT_ATOMS: atom_id res chain seq x y z
N MET A 1 15.55 11.11 -16.88
CA MET A 1 14.45 10.09 -16.88
C MET A 1 13.88 10.07 -15.48
N LYS A 2 12.54 10.03 -15.35
CA LYS A 2 11.89 9.99 -14.03
C LYS A 2 12.10 8.64 -13.35
N THR A 3 12.13 8.63 -12.02
CA THR A 3 12.37 7.42 -11.22
C THR A 3 11.14 7.07 -10.38
N ALA A 4 10.73 5.79 -10.41
CA ALA A 4 9.71 5.23 -9.54
C ALA A 4 10.31 4.20 -8.58
N LEU A 5 10.16 4.44 -7.27
CA LEU A 5 10.48 3.48 -6.22
C LEU A 5 9.22 2.68 -5.85
N ILE A 6 9.33 1.36 -5.81
CA ILE A 6 8.18 0.47 -5.51
C ILE A 6 8.57 -0.59 -4.49
N THR A 7 7.92 -0.59 -3.31
CA THR A 7 8.10 -1.67 -2.34
C THR A 7 7.09 -2.79 -2.58
N GLY A 8 7.53 -4.04 -2.37
CA GLY A 8 6.68 -5.20 -2.59
C GLY A 8 6.33 -5.45 -4.06
N ALA A 9 7.27 -5.15 -4.97
CA ALA A 9 7.08 -5.28 -6.43
C ALA A 9 7.04 -6.74 -6.95
N THR A 10 7.10 -7.73 -6.07
CA THR A 10 7.22 -9.15 -6.44
C THR A 10 5.88 -9.85 -6.71
N SER A 11 4.75 -9.18 -6.56
CA SER A 11 3.40 -9.71 -6.83
C SER A 11 2.31 -8.64 -6.79
N GLY A 12 1.14 -8.98 -7.31
CA GLY A 12 -0.09 -8.23 -7.16
C GLY A 12 0.01 -6.77 -7.59
N ILE A 13 -0.50 -5.87 -6.74
CA ILE A 13 -0.58 -4.43 -7.03
C ILE A 13 0.82 -3.82 -7.25
N GLY A 14 1.82 -4.23 -6.45
CA GLY A 14 3.19 -3.70 -6.58
C GLY A 14 3.86 -4.06 -7.91
N MET A 15 3.68 -5.31 -8.36
CA MET A 15 4.18 -5.75 -9.68
C MET A 15 3.47 -5.01 -10.82
N GLU A 16 2.17 -4.82 -10.71
CA GLU A 16 1.42 -4.07 -11.73
C GLU A 16 1.81 -2.59 -11.78
N PHE A 17 2.09 -1.96 -10.63
CA PHE A 17 2.68 -0.62 -10.62
C PHE A 17 4.02 -0.57 -11.35
N ALA A 18 4.89 -1.57 -11.16
CA ALA A 18 6.17 -1.63 -11.86
C ALA A 18 5.97 -1.67 -13.39
N ARG A 19 5.08 -2.54 -13.88
CA ARG A 19 4.74 -2.61 -15.31
C ARG A 19 4.20 -1.30 -15.84
N ARG A 20 3.31 -0.64 -15.09
CA ARG A 20 2.70 0.63 -15.52
C ARG A 20 3.70 1.78 -15.56
N TYR A 21 4.54 1.93 -14.53
CA TYR A 21 5.55 2.99 -14.54
C TYR A 21 6.66 2.73 -15.56
N ALA A 22 7.01 1.47 -15.84
CA ALA A 22 7.88 1.11 -16.96
C ALA A 22 7.28 1.54 -18.31
N ALA A 23 6.00 1.21 -18.55
CA ALA A 23 5.28 1.63 -19.77
C ALA A 23 5.17 3.17 -19.92
N LEU A 24 5.24 3.91 -18.81
CA LEU A 24 5.30 5.38 -18.80
C LEU A 24 6.73 5.92 -18.95
N GLY A 25 7.73 5.06 -19.16
CA GLY A 25 9.13 5.43 -19.40
C GLY A 25 9.91 5.82 -18.13
N TYR A 26 9.47 5.37 -16.96
CA TYR A 26 10.22 5.57 -15.72
C TYR A 26 11.32 4.52 -15.57
N ARG A 27 12.50 4.94 -15.05
CA ARG A 27 13.45 4.04 -14.41
C ARG A 27 12.81 3.51 -13.12
N LEU A 28 13.01 2.23 -12.83
CA LEU A 28 12.42 1.61 -11.66
C LEU A 28 13.47 1.27 -10.61
N ILE A 29 13.13 1.50 -9.36
CA ILE A 29 13.79 0.94 -8.19
C ILE A 29 12.77 0.04 -7.51
N VAL A 30 13.06 -1.25 -7.40
CA VAL A 30 12.14 -2.23 -6.83
C VAL A 30 12.77 -2.89 -5.61
N THR A 31 11.96 -3.11 -4.57
CA THR A 31 12.41 -3.82 -3.38
C THR A 31 11.42 -4.89 -2.93
N GLY A 32 11.98 -5.98 -2.43
CA GLY A 32 11.24 -7.13 -1.94
C GLY A 32 12.17 -8.23 -1.43
N ARG A 33 11.61 -9.35 -0.98
CA ARG A 33 12.37 -10.51 -0.48
C ARG A 33 12.66 -11.58 -1.54
N ARG A 34 11.85 -11.62 -2.61
CA ARG A 34 11.91 -12.64 -3.66
C ARG A 34 12.72 -12.11 -4.83
N THR A 35 14.04 -12.20 -4.72
CA THR A 35 14.99 -11.66 -5.70
C THR A 35 14.75 -12.23 -7.10
N GLU A 36 14.49 -13.54 -7.22
CA GLU A 36 14.24 -14.19 -8.52
C GLU A 36 13.04 -13.56 -9.25
N ARG A 37 11.98 -13.21 -8.53
CA ARG A 37 10.82 -12.55 -9.14
C ARG A 37 11.08 -11.11 -9.57
N MET A 38 11.98 -10.43 -8.88
CA MET A 38 12.39 -9.07 -9.27
C MET A 38 13.32 -9.12 -10.49
N GLU A 39 14.19 -10.13 -10.59
CA GLU A 39 15.02 -10.34 -11.80
C GLU A 39 14.13 -10.70 -13.00
N GLN A 40 13.16 -11.60 -12.86
CA GLN A 40 12.18 -11.90 -13.91
C GLN A 40 11.42 -10.64 -14.36
N LEU A 41 11.00 -9.80 -13.41
CA LEU A 41 10.33 -8.54 -13.72
C LEU A 41 11.28 -7.58 -14.47
N LYS A 42 12.54 -7.54 -14.09
CA LYS A 42 13.57 -6.73 -14.78
C LYS A 42 13.82 -7.21 -16.22
N GLU A 43 13.84 -8.52 -16.46
CA GLU A 43 13.95 -9.10 -17.81
C GLU A 43 12.72 -8.82 -18.68
N GLU A 44 11.53 -8.73 -18.05
CA GLU A 44 10.26 -8.42 -18.74
C GLU A 44 10.20 -6.96 -19.21
N LEU A 45 10.84 -6.03 -18.49
CA LEU A 45 10.63 -4.60 -18.67
C LEU A 45 11.74 -3.96 -19.54
N GLU A 46 11.35 -3.10 -20.48
CA GLU A 46 12.23 -2.40 -21.42
C GLU A 46 12.81 -1.09 -20.86
N VAL A 47 12.92 -0.96 -19.54
CA VAL A 47 13.46 0.22 -18.84
C VAL A 47 14.53 -0.21 -17.84
N PRO A 48 15.43 0.70 -17.41
CA PRO A 48 16.37 0.38 -16.34
C PRO A 48 15.64 0.02 -15.04
N VAL A 49 15.98 -1.13 -14.47
CA VAL A 49 15.44 -1.62 -13.19
C VAL A 49 16.57 -1.92 -12.24
N GLU A 50 16.57 -1.25 -11.10
CA GLU A 50 17.46 -1.56 -9.98
C GLU A 50 16.73 -2.36 -8.91
N ILE A 51 17.40 -3.37 -8.38
CA ILE A 51 16.82 -4.33 -7.43
C ILE A 51 17.51 -4.19 -6.09
N TYR A 52 16.74 -3.95 -5.04
CA TYR A 52 17.19 -3.96 -3.67
C TYR A 52 16.50 -5.07 -2.89
N SER A 53 17.25 -6.14 -2.55
CA SER A 53 16.70 -7.29 -1.81
C SER A 53 16.80 -7.04 -0.31
N TYR A 54 15.70 -6.55 0.29
CA TYR A 54 15.60 -6.29 1.71
C TYR A 54 14.35 -6.91 2.32
N ASP A 55 14.49 -7.42 3.55
CA ASP A 55 13.36 -7.84 4.38
C ASP A 55 12.85 -6.64 5.21
N LEU A 56 11.77 -6.03 4.75
CA LEU A 56 11.16 -4.88 5.40
C LEU A 56 10.53 -5.21 6.77
N GLY A 57 10.40 -6.48 7.15
CA GLY A 57 10.08 -6.87 8.53
C GLY A 57 11.23 -6.62 9.52
N LYS A 58 12.42 -6.29 9.05
CA LYS A 58 13.61 -5.99 9.85
C LYS A 58 13.89 -4.49 9.84
N LYS A 59 13.70 -3.81 10.99
CA LYS A 59 13.93 -2.37 11.16
C LYS A 59 15.27 -1.91 10.56
N LYS A 60 16.35 -2.66 10.84
CA LYS A 60 17.71 -2.35 10.36
C LYS A 60 17.75 -2.28 8.82
N GLN A 61 17.11 -3.25 8.14
CA GLN A 61 17.08 -3.30 6.68
C GLN A 61 16.24 -2.17 6.05
N CYS A 62 15.24 -1.65 6.76
CA CYS A 62 14.54 -0.44 6.30
C CYS A 62 15.46 0.79 6.27
N PHE A 63 16.32 0.95 7.27
CA PHE A 63 17.31 2.04 7.29
C PHE A 63 18.46 1.81 6.29
N GLU A 64 18.89 0.56 6.11
CA GLU A 64 19.87 0.20 5.07
C GLU A 64 19.35 0.53 3.67
N LEU A 65 18.05 0.28 3.40
CA LEU A 65 17.41 0.69 2.15
C LEU A 65 17.41 2.22 1.99
N LEU A 66 17.07 2.98 3.03
CA LEU A 66 17.10 4.45 2.97
C LEU A 66 18.52 4.98 2.68
N GLU A 67 19.54 4.38 3.32
CA GLU A 67 20.94 4.75 3.05
C GLU A 67 21.36 4.41 1.61
N ALA A 68 20.95 3.24 1.10
CA ALA A 68 21.22 2.86 -0.29
C ALA A 68 20.54 3.80 -1.30
N LEU A 69 19.44 4.44 -0.91
CA LEU A 69 18.66 5.37 -1.75
C LEU A 69 19.04 6.84 -1.54
N LYS A 70 20.02 7.15 -0.72
CA LYS A 70 20.33 8.54 -0.33
C LYS A 70 20.66 9.48 -1.49
N ASP A 71 21.30 8.97 -2.55
CA ASP A 71 21.69 9.74 -3.72
C ASP A 71 20.69 9.66 -4.88
N GLU A 72 19.58 8.91 -4.69
CA GLU A 72 18.56 8.68 -5.70
C GLU A 72 17.57 9.84 -5.77
N ASP A 73 17.29 10.35 -6.97
CA ASP A 73 16.23 11.31 -7.21
C ASP A 73 14.94 10.57 -7.58
N ILE A 74 13.95 10.58 -6.67
CA ILE A 74 12.73 9.78 -6.76
C ILE A 74 11.53 10.69 -7.03
N ASP A 75 10.91 10.53 -8.21
CA ASP A 75 9.71 11.30 -8.60
C ASP A 75 8.42 10.71 -8.01
N ILE A 76 8.36 9.38 -7.92
CA ILE A 76 7.20 8.67 -7.38
C ILE A 76 7.63 7.54 -6.45
N PHE A 77 7.01 7.47 -5.28
CA PHE A 77 7.21 6.36 -4.36
C PHE A 77 5.89 5.61 -4.11
N ILE A 78 5.85 4.35 -4.52
CA ILE A 78 4.74 3.43 -4.24
C ILE A 78 5.12 2.59 -3.02
N ASN A 79 4.68 3.04 -1.86
CA ASN A 79 4.88 2.39 -0.57
C ASN A 79 3.83 1.30 -0.37
N ASN A 80 4.05 0.15 -1.01
CA ASN A 80 3.05 -0.90 -1.21
C ASN A 80 3.27 -2.16 -0.36
N ALA A 81 4.49 -2.43 0.08
CA ALA A 81 4.78 -3.66 0.83
C ALA A 81 3.83 -3.84 2.02
N GLY A 82 3.19 -5.00 2.09
CA GLY A 82 2.25 -5.33 3.16
C GLY A 82 1.55 -6.64 2.89
N PHE A 83 0.92 -7.18 3.93
CA PHE A 83 0.11 -8.39 3.84
C PHE A 83 -1.00 -8.39 4.88
N GLY A 84 -1.93 -9.32 4.77
CA GLY A 84 -3.04 -9.51 5.69
C GLY A 84 -2.96 -10.85 6.41
N LEU A 85 -3.69 -10.95 7.51
CA LEU A 85 -3.92 -12.16 8.27
C LEU A 85 -5.39 -12.21 8.68
N ALA A 86 -6.04 -13.32 8.42
CA ALA A 86 -7.42 -13.58 8.83
C ALA A 86 -7.48 -14.68 9.88
N GLY A 87 -8.45 -14.58 10.79
CA GLY A 87 -8.67 -15.51 11.90
C GLY A 87 -9.28 -14.81 13.09
N ALA A 88 -9.85 -15.58 14.02
CA ALA A 88 -10.28 -15.05 15.31
C ALA A 88 -9.05 -14.58 16.10
N PHE A 89 -9.13 -13.40 16.71
CA PHE A 89 -7.97 -12.76 17.37
C PHE A 89 -7.33 -13.63 18.47
N LEU A 90 -8.10 -14.48 19.12
CA LEU A 90 -7.59 -15.41 20.13
C LEU A 90 -6.89 -16.65 19.54
N GLU A 91 -7.01 -16.87 18.23
CA GLU A 91 -6.54 -18.08 17.55
C GLU A 91 -5.40 -17.78 16.56
N THR A 92 -5.24 -16.51 16.16
CA THR A 92 -4.17 -16.11 15.25
C THR A 92 -2.81 -16.17 15.92
N ASP A 93 -1.78 -16.52 15.15
CA ASP A 93 -0.40 -16.61 15.61
C ASP A 93 0.17 -15.20 15.86
N ILE A 94 0.59 -14.95 17.11
CA ILE A 94 1.14 -13.65 17.55
C ILE A 94 2.38 -13.24 16.74
N GLU A 95 3.24 -14.18 16.36
CA GLU A 95 4.44 -13.86 15.57
C GLU A 95 4.09 -13.41 14.16
N LYS A 96 3.05 -13.99 13.56
CA LYS A 96 2.52 -13.54 12.26
C LYS A 96 1.90 -12.15 12.35
N GLU A 97 1.16 -11.86 13.42
CA GLU A 97 0.59 -10.52 13.66
C GLU A 97 1.68 -9.47 13.88
N VAL A 98 2.65 -9.76 14.73
CA VAL A 98 3.79 -8.87 14.98
C VAL A 98 4.58 -8.63 13.70
N ASN A 99 4.82 -9.67 12.88
CA ASN A 99 5.46 -9.49 11.58
C ASN A 99 4.62 -8.63 10.62
N MET A 100 3.29 -8.77 10.63
CA MET A 100 2.39 -7.92 9.85
C MET A 100 2.51 -6.44 10.29
N ILE A 101 2.52 -6.15 11.58
CA ILE A 101 2.72 -4.80 12.13
C ILE A 101 4.10 -4.26 11.71
N LYS A 102 5.16 -5.09 11.80
CA LYS A 102 6.50 -4.68 11.36
C LYS A 102 6.54 -4.25 9.89
N VAL A 103 5.85 -4.97 9.01
CA VAL A 103 5.85 -4.63 7.57
C VAL A 103 4.84 -3.53 7.25
N ASN A 104 3.57 -3.68 7.70
CA ASN A 104 2.49 -2.76 7.32
C ASN A 104 2.60 -1.39 7.97
N ASP A 105 3.17 -1.29 9.19
CA ASP A 105 3.24 -0.03 9.94
C ASP A 105 4.67 0.46 10.12
N MET A 106 5.55 -0.31 10.74
CA MET A 106 6.92 0.14 11.05
C MET A 106 7.73 0.43 9.77
N ALA A 107 7.79 -0.53 8.83
CA ALA A 107 8.55 -0.34 7.59
C ALA A 107 7.94 0.75 6.72
N MET A 108 6.60 0.72 6.57
CA MET A 108 5.86 1.75 5.85
C MET A 108 6.17 3.13 6.41
N HIS A 109 6.14 3.31 7.73
CA HIS A 109 6.42 4.59 8.40
C HIS A 109 7.86 5.06 8.17
N ILE A 110 8.86 4.17 8.37
CA ILE A 110 10.28 4.50 8.21
C ILE A 110 10.54 4.98 6.79
N LEU A 111 10.10 4.20 5.80
CA LEU A 111 10.31 4.53 4.39
C LEU A 111 9.50 5.76 3.97
N PHE A 112 8.25 5.88 4.43
CA PHE A 112 7.42 7.07 4.17
C PHE A 112 8.13 8.33 4.64
N LYS A 113 8.57 8.36 5.90
CA LYS A 113 9.22 9.55 6.48
C LYS A 113 10.56 9.86 5.80
N GLY A 114 11.43 8.85 5.61
CA GLY A 114 12.76 9.07 5.03
C GLY A 114 12.70 9.55 3.58
N ILE A 115 11.86 8.92 2.75
CA ILE A 115 11.69 9.33 1.35
C ILE A 115 10.97 10.67 1.25
N LEU A 116 9.98 10.95 2.14
CA LEU A 116 9.29 12.23 2.16
C LEU A 116 10.25 13.40 2.47
N GLN A 117 11.13 13.23 3.47
CA GLN A 117 12.15 14.24 3.80
C GLN A 117 13.04 14.54 2.58
N LYS A 118 13.53 13.51 1.92
CA LYS A 118 14.34 13.63 0.71
C LYS A 118 13.60 14.32 -0.44
N MET A 119 12.37 13.92 -0.72
CA MET A 119 11.53 14.58 -1.75
C MET A 119 11.27 16.05 -1.41
N HIS A 120 11.07 16.37 -0.13
CA HIS A 120 10.86 17.74 0.32
C HIS A 120 12.13 18.60 0.10
N GLU A 121 13.31 18.07 0.41
CA GLU A 121 14.61 18.71 0.16
C GLU A 121 14.85 18.93 -1.34
N ASN A 122 14.50 17.95 -2.19
CA ASN A 122 14.61 18.03 -3.64
C ASN A 122 13.52 18.93 -4.28
N GLY A 123 12.48 19.31 -3.54
CA GLY A 123 11.43 20.20 -4.01
C GLY A 123 10.40 19.56 -4.94
N HIS A 124 10.34 18.23 -5.06
CA HIS A 124 9.36 17.52 -5.88
C HIS A 124 9.13 16.09 -5.41
N GLY A 125 8.05 15.48 -5.88
CA GLY A 125 7.75 14.07 -5.69
C GLY A 125 6.31 13.80 -5.27
N HIS A 126 5.91 12.53 -5.38
CA HIS A 126 4.62 12.06 -4.91
C HIS A 126 4.75 10.68 -4.26
N ILE A 127 4.23 10.54 -3.05
CA ILE A 127 4.20 9.26 -2.34
C ILE A 127 2.78 8.71 -2.34
N LEU A 128 2.62 7.47 -2.78
CA LEU A 128 1.39 6.71 -2.66
C LEU A 128 1.57 5.62 -1.60
N ASN A 129 0.93 5.78 -0.45
CA ASN A 129 0.85 4.74 0.57
C ASN A 129 -0.30 3.77 0.25
N VAL A 130 -0.01 2.48 0.09
CA VAL A 130 -1.04 1.47 -0.19
C VAL A 130 -1.68 1.01 1.12
N ALA A 131 -2.83 1.62 1.40
CA ALA A 131 -3.71 1.27 2.51
C ALA A 131 -4.67 0.12 2.10
N SER A 132 -5.96 0.28 2.37
CA SER A 132 -7.07 -0.62 2.01
C SER A 132 -8.39 0.07 2.32
N SER A 133 -9.50 -0.39 1.76
CA SER A 133 -10.84 -0.06 2.26
C SER A 133 -11.02 -0.44 3.74
N ALA A 134 -10.26 -1.40 4.25
CA ALA A 134 -10.17 -1.73 5.66
C ALA A 134 -9.74 -0.53 6.53
N GLY A 135 -8.88 0.35 6.00
CA GLY A 135 -8.44 1.57 6.69
C GLY A 135 -9.47 2.71 6.68
N LEU A 136 -10.60 2.55 5.99
CA LEU A 136 -11.72 3.49 5.98
C LEU A 136 -12.86 3.06 6.90
N LEU A 137 -12.83 1.81 7.37
CA LEU A 137 -13.84 1.21 8.24
C LEU A 137 -13.41 1.31 9.71
N PRO A 138 -14.38 1.39 10.66
CA PRO A 138 -14.07 1.56 12.08
C PRO A 138 -13.36 0.36 12.69
N ALA A 139 -13.67 -0.86 12.23
CA ALA A 139 -13.03 -2.11 12.67
C ALA A 139 -13.36 -3.28 11.73
N GLY A 140 -12.54 -4.34 11.78
CA GLY A 140 -12.77 -5.58 11.04
C GLY A 140 -12.59 -6.83 11.92
N PRO A 141 -13.66 -7.31 12.61
CA PRO A 141 -13.61 -8.59 13.30
C PRO A 141 -13.06 -9.69 12.38
N TYR A 142 -12.30 -10.63 12.92
CA TYR A 142 -11.58 -11.69 12.19
C TYR A 142 -10.43 -11.23 11.27
N MET A 143 -10.13 -9.93 11.25
CA MET A 143 -8.94 -9.34 10.62
C MET A 143 -8.50 -8.11 11.42
N ALA A 144 -8.60 -8.15 12.75
CA ALA A 144 -8.48 -6.99 13.63
C ALA A 144 -7.16 -6.23 13.42
N THR A 145 -6.02 -6.91 13.50
CA THR A 145 -4.69 -6.33 13.35
C THR A 145 -4.48 -5.76 11.94
N TYR A 146 -4.99 -6.42 10.89
CA TYR A 146 -4.91 -5.89 9.53
C TYR A 146 -5.70 -4.58 9.37
N TYR A 147 -6.94 -4.53 9.86
CA TYR A 147 -7.75 -3.30 9.81
C TYR A 147 -7.09 -2.15 10.56
N ALA A 148 -6.58 -2.44 11.77
CA ALA A 148 -5.85 -1.46 12.57
C ALA A 148 -4.62 -0.93 11.82
N SER A 149 -3.81 -1.80 11.19
CA SER A 149 -2.65 -1.40 10.41
C SER A 149 -3.04 -0.51 9.22
N LYS A 150 -4.12 -0.84 8.50
CA LYS A 150 -4.55 -0.04 7.35
C LYS A 150 -5.22 1.28 7.76
N ALA A 151 -5.84 1.35 8.93
CA ALA A 151 -6.30 2.59 9.54
C ALA A 151 -5.12 3.50 9.93
N TYR A 152 -4.04 2.93 10.49
CA TYR A 152 -2.79 3.65 10.75
C TYR A 152 -2.26 4.33 9.48
N VAL A 153 -2.08 3.58 8.38
CA VAL A 153 -1.60 4.11 7.09
C VAL A 153 -2.48 5.26 6.59
N THR A 154 -3.80 5.06 6.63
CA THR A 154 -4.76 6.04 6.11
C THR A 154 -4.75 7.32 6.95
N SER A 155 -4.75 7.19 8.28
CA SER A 155 -4.74 8.32 9.23
C SER A 155 -3.44 9.12 9.11
N LEU A 156 -2.29 8.44 9.12
CA LEU A 156 -0.98 9.07 8.98
C LEU A 156 -0.86 9.84 7.65
N THR A 157 -1.29 9.23 6.55
CA THR A 157 -1.22 9.90 5.24
C THR A 157 -2.07 11.16 5.19
N ARG A 158 -3.27 11.15 5.79
CA ARG A 158 -4.14 12.33 5.88
C ARG A 158 -3.51 13.47 6.68
N ALA A 159 -2.93 13.14 7.84
CA ALA A 159 -2.28 14.13 8.70
C ALA A 159 -1.09 14.78 8.00
N VAL A 160 -0.18 13.96 7.46
CA VAL A 160 1.01 14.45 6.74
C VAL A 160 0.65 15.28 5.51
N ALA A 161 -0.41 14.92 4.77
CA ALA A 161 -0.87 15.72 3.64
C ALA A 161 -1.30 17.13 4.04
N MET A 162 -1.92 17.28 5.21
CA MET A 162 -2.32 18.60 5.74
C MET A 162 -1.09 19.40 6.17
N GLU A 163 -0.15 18.78 6.88
CA GLU A 163 1.11 19.42 7.28
C GLU A 163 1.88 19.94 6.06
N LEU A 164 2.03 19.11 5.01
CA LEU A 164 2.70 19.51 3.77
C LEU A 164 2.00 20.69 3.09
N LYS A 165 0.66 20.71 3.10
CA LYS A 165 -0.12 21.82 2.56
C LYS A 165 0.10 23.12 3.36
N GLU A 166 0.11 23.04 4.68
CA GLU A 166 0.36 24.19 5.56
C GLU A 166 1.78 24.74 5.41
N MET A 167 2.75 23.86 5.18
CA MET A 167 4.16 24.21 4.90
C MET A 167 4.37 24.75 3.47
N GLY A 168 3.38 24.71 2.59
CA GLY A 168 3.55 25.06 1.18
C GLY A 168 4.47 24.11 0.41
N SER A 169 4.62 22.87 0.87
CA SER A 169 5.49 21.88 0.20
C SER A 169 4.96 21.50 -1.18
N PRO A 170 5.83 21.41 -2.21
CA PRO A 170 5.42 20.93 -3.52
C PRO A 170 5.20 19.41 -3.56
N VAL A 171 5.69 18.67 -2.56
CA VAL A 171 5.53 17.21 -2.46
C VAL A 171 4.09 16.86 -2.11
N ARG A 172 3.57 15.83 -2.75
CA ARG A 172 2.22 15.33 -2.51
C ARG A 172 2.25 13.92 -1.94
N VAL A 173 1.26 13.61 -1.13
CA VAL A 173 1.05 12.28 -0.59
C VAL A 173 -0.39 11.83 -0.79
N SER A 174 -0.60 10.54 -1.05
CA SER A 174 -1.92 9.94 -1.26
C SER A 174 -2.00 8.58 -0.58
N ALA A 175 -3.19 8.18 -0.17
CA ALA A 175 -3.48 6.82 0.28
C ALA A 175 -4.36 6.11 -0.76
N LEU A 176 -3.89 4.96 -1.25
CA LEU A 176 -4.68 4.05 -2.06
C LEU A 176 -5.46 3.12 -1.14
N CYS A 177 -6.79 3.16 -1.20
CA CYS A 177 -7.69 2.38 -0.37
C CYS A 177 -8.53 1.39 -1.22
N PRO A 178 -7.92 0.35 -1.79
CA PRO A 178 -8.64 -0.61 -2.61
C PRO A 178 -9.58 -1.48 -1.76
N GLY A 179 -10.70 -1.88 -2.37
CA GLY A 179 -11.48 -3.02 -1.94
C GLY A 179 -10.77 -4.33 -2.31
N PRO A 180 -11.51 -5.44 -2.46
CA PRO A 180 -10.94 -6.69 -2.95
C PRO A 180 -10.27 -6.50 -4.32
N VAL A 181 -9.02 -6.97 -4.43
CA VAL A 181 -8.26 -7.02 -5.69
C VAL A 181 -7.81 -8.45 -5.91
N ASP A 182 -8.00 -8.96 -7.12
CA ASP A 182 -7.64 -10.34 -7.47
C ASP A 182 -6.11 -10.45 -7.62
N THR A 183 -5.46 -10.92 -6.56
CA THR A 183 -3.99 -11.04 -6.44
C THR A 183 -3.63 -12.18 -5.50
N GLU A 184 -2.34 -12.58 -5.46
CA GLU A 184 -1.79 -13.53 -4.48
C GLU A 184 -2.02 -13.09 -3.00
N PHE A 185 -2.45 -11.87 -2.75
CA PHE A 185 -2.78 -11.40 -1.40
C PHE A 185 -3.89 -12.25 -0.77
N ASN A 186 -4.88 -12.67 -1.58
CA ASN A 186 -6.04 -13.44 -1.13
C ASN A 186 -5.60 -14.82 -0.61
N GLU A 187 -4.70 -15.49 -1.34
CA GLU A 187 -4.13 -16.78 -0.95
C GLU A 187 -3.29 -16.66 0.32
N ARG A 188 -2.49 -15.59 0.45
CA ARG A 188 -1.63 -15.37 1.62
C ARG A 188 -2.37 -14.98 2.88
N ALA A 189 -3.47 -14.24 2.73
CA ALA A 189 -4.33 -13.84 3.84
C ALA A 189 -5.31 -14.96 4.24
N ASP A 190 -5.33 -16.06 3.50
CA ASP A 190 -6.26 -17.19 3.63
C ASP A 190 -7.72 -16.71 3.62
N VAL A 191 -8.06 -15.90 2.60
CA VAL A 191 -9.39 -15.30 2.47
C VAL A 191 -9.99 -15.54 1.10
N VAL A 192 -11.27 -15.90 1.08
CA VAL A 192 -12.12 -15.91 -0.11
C VAL A 192 -13.05 -14.70 -0.04
N PHE A 193 -12.90 -13.75 -0.95
CA PHE A 193 -13.76 -12.56 -0.94
C PHE A 193 -15.18 -12.88 -1.41
N ALA A 194 -16.17 -12.49 -0.62
CA ALA A 194 -17.59 -12.60 -0.98
C ALA A 194 -18.01 -11.59 -2.07
N LEU A 195 -17.25 -10.52 -2.25
CA LEU A 195 -17.43 -9.54 -3.32
C LEU A 195 -16.42 -9.83 -4.44
N LYS A 196 -16.88 -9.76 -5.69
CA LYS A 196 -16.00 -9.85 -6.85
C LYS A 196 -14.95 -8.75 -6.78
N GLY A 197 -13.68 -9.15 -6.80
CA GLY A 197 -12.55 -8.24 -6.84
C GLY A 197 -12.45 -7.50 -8.18
N ILE A 198 -11.71 -6.40 -8.18
CA ILE A 198 -11.21 -5.78 -9.42
C ILE A 198 -9.84 -6.35 -9.76
N SER A 199 -9.44 -6.31 -11.03
CA SER A 199 -8.09 -6.71 -11.41
C SER A 199 -7.04 -5.75 -10.85
N ALA A 200 -5.79 -6.24 -10.65
CA ALA A 200 -4.66 -5.41 -10.26
C ALA A 200 -4.44 -4.26 -11.27
N ASN A 201 -4.59 -4.54 -12.56
CA ASN A 201 -4.51 -3.57 -13.65
C ASN A 201 -5.52 -2.43 -13.46
N GLN A 202 -6.81 -2.74 -13.28
CA GLN A 202 -7.83 -1.72 -13.03
C GLN A 202 -7.54 -0.91 -11.76
N CYS A 203 -7.08 -1.57 -10.69
CA CYS A 203 -6.71 -0.90 -9.44
C CYS A 203 -5.61 0.13 -9.66
N VAL A 204 -4.54 -0.26 -10.38
CA VAL A 204 -3.38 0.59 -10.65
C VAL A 204 -3.73 1.73 -11.60
N ASP A 205 -4.52 1.48 -12.65
CA ASP A 205 -4.99 2.53 -13.57
C ASP A 205 -5.79 3.61 -12.83
N GLU A 206 -6.69 3.20 -11.93
CA GLU A 206 -7.44 4.17 -11.12
C GLU A 206 -6.56 4.88 -10.09
N ALA A 207 -5.52 4.20 -9.57
CA ALA A 207 -4.55 4.81 -8.66
C ALA A 207 -3.75 5.91 -9.36
N ILE A 208 -3.17 5.63 -10.53
CA ILE A 208 -2.38 6.60 -11.32
C ILE A 208 -3.24 7.80 -11.69
N ARG A 209 -4.47 7.58 -12.21
CA ARG A 209 -5.42 8.69 -12.47
C ARG A 209 -5.76 9.50 -11.22
N GLY A 210 -5.78 8.86 -10.05
CA GLY A 210 -5.99 9.53 -8.77
C GLY A 210 -4.81 10.41 -8.36
N ILE A 211 -3.59 9.91 -8.54
CA ILE A 211 -2.32 10.61 -8.33
C ILE A 211 -2.26 11.87 -9.22
N GLU A 212 -2.50 11.72 -10.51
CA GLU A 212 -2.50 12.82 -11.49
C GLU A 212 -3.50 13.92 -11.12
N LYS A 213 -4.68 13.55 -10.62
CA LYS A 213 -5.72 14.47 -10.14
C LYS A 213 -5.46 15.02 -8.74
N GLY A 214 -4.33 14.71 -8.11
CA GLY A 214 -3.98 15.17 -6.78
C GLY A 214 -4.91 14.70 -5.66
N LYS A 215 -5.56 13.53 -5.81
CA LYS A 215 -6.47 13.00 -4.79
C LYS A 215 -5.70 12.50 -3.57
N LEU A 216 -6.12 12.94 -2.38
CA LEU A 216 -5.56 12.46 -1.11
C LEU A 216 -5.94 11.00 -0.83
N ILE A 217 -7.23 10.66 -0.97
CA ILE A 217 -7.74 9.30 -0.78
C ILE A 217 -8.22 8.79 -2.14
N ILE A 218 -7.62 7.70 -2.58
CA ILE A 218 -7.94 7.06 -3.86
C ILE A 218 -8.63 5.73 -3.54
N VAL A 219 -9.90 5.62 -3.88
CA VAL A 219 -10.69 4.39 -3.74
C VAL A 219 -10.97 3.87 -5.15
N PRO A 220 -10.30 2.80 -5.60
CA PRO A 220 -10.62 2.16 -6.88
C PRO A 220 -12.01 1.53 -6.85
N SER A 221 -12.64 1.40 -8.03
CA SER A 221 -14.01 0.92 -8.23
C SER A 221 -15.10 1.91 -7.80
N PHE A 222 -16.09 2.06 -8.67
CA PHE A 222 -17.22 2.95 -8.42
C PHE A 222 -18.08 2.49 -7.24
N THR A 223 -18.32 1.19 -7.13
CA THR A 223 -19.08 0.60 -6.02
C THR A 223 -18.43 0.84 -4.66
N MET A 224 -17.09 0.73 -4.61
CA MET A 224 -16.34 1.01 -3.37
C MET A 224 -16.31 2.51 -3.03
N LYS A 225 -16.30 3.41 -4.04
CA LYS A 225 -16.45 4.87 -3.81
C LYS A 225 -17.78 5.20 -3.17
N LEU A 226 -18.88 4.64 -3.71
CA LEU A 226 -20.21 4.82 -3.13
C LEU A 226 -20.27 4.25 -1.71
N ALA A 227 -19.78 3.03 -1.48
CA ALA A 227 -19.72 2.44 -0.15
C ALA A 227 -18.96 3.35 0.83
N ALA A 228 -17.79 3.88 0.43
CA ALA A 228 -16.98 4.76 1.28
C ALA A 228 -17.73 6.06 1.69
N ILE A 229 -18.57 6.61 0.81
CA ILE A 229 -19.40 7.78 1.13
C ILE A 229 -20.46 7.41 2.17
N PHE A 230 -21.14 6.29 1.97
CA PHE A 230 -22.21 5.85 2.88
C PHE A 230 -21.71 5.38 4.25
N LEU A 231 -20.43 4.99 4.39
CA LEU A 231 -19.84 4.58 5.67
C LEU A 231 -20.00 5.65 6.76
N HIS A 232 -19.98 6.92 6.40
CA HIS A 232 -20.12 8.03 7.35
C HIS A 232 -21.54 8.23 7.87
N LEU A 233 -22.55 7.64 7.23
CA LEU A 233 -23.96 7.75 7.59
C LEU A 233 -24.45 6.61 8.49
N VAL A 234 -23.66 5.53 8.61
CA VAL A 234 -24.05 4.33 9.36
C VAL A 234 -23.33 4.31 10.72
N PRO A 235 -24.04 4.12 11.85
CA PRO A 235 -23.41 4.03 13.16
C PRO A 235 -22.36 2.90 13.23
N TYR A 236 -21.24 3.16 13.89
CA TYR A 236 -20.11 2.24 14.00
C TYR A 236 -20.47 0.81 14.47
N PRO A 237 -21.33 0.61 15.49
CA PRO A 237 -21.70 -0.75 15.91
C PRO A 237 -22.35 -1.57 14.79
N ILE A 238 -23.13 -0.92 13.93
CA ILE A 238 -23.78 -1.58 12.77
C ILE A 238 -22.73 -1.93 11.72
N LEU A 239 -21.85 -0.99 11.39
CA LEU A 239 -20.75 -1.24 10.44
C LEU A 239 -19.85 -2.39 10.91
N ILE A 240 -19.44 -2.41 12.17
CA ILE A 240 -18.60 -3.46 12.74
C ILE A 240 -19.30 -4.82 12.65
N LYS A 241 -20.62 -4.88 12.93
CA LYS A 241 -21.40 -6.12 12.83
C LYS A 241 -21.49 -6.63 11.38
N ILE A 242 -21.70 -5.71 10.42
CA ILE A 242 -21.74 -6.04 8.98
C ILE A 242 -20.37 -6.55 8.54
N THR A 243 -19.30 -5.81 8.87
CA THR A 243 -17.94 -6.18 8.53
C THR A 243 -17.55 -7.53 9.13
N GLY A 244 -17.88 -7.77 10.41
CA GLY A 244 -17.63 -9.06 11.07
C GLY A 244 -18.32 -10.23 10.38
N ARG A 245 -19.58 -10.06 9.96
CA ARG A 245 -20.30 -11.09 9.20
C ARG A 245 -19.66 -11.37 7.84
N GLN A 246 -19.17 -10.32 7.16
CA GLN A 246 -18.49 -10.46 5.88
C GLN A 246 -17.15 -11.18 6.03
N GLN A 247 -16.37 -10.81 7.06
CA GLN A 247 -15.06 -11.44 7.30
C GLN A 247 -15.22 -12.90 7.75
N LYS A 248 -16.19 -13.21 8.61
CA LYS A 248 -16.46 -14.58 9.04
C LYS A 248 -16.80 -15.51 7.86
N LYS A 249 -17.53 -15.02 6.86
CA LYS A 249 -17.83 -15.79 5.63
C LYS A 249 -16.59 -16.11 4.77
N LYS A 250 -15.47 -15.43 4.99
CA LYS A 250 -14.22 -15.66 4.26
C LYS A 250 -13.36 -16.76 4.89
N LEU A 251 -13.66 -17.13 6.12
CA LEU A 251 -12.95 -18.18 6.87
C LEU A 251 -13.54 -19.59 6.64
N GLY A 252 -14.59 -19.71 5.82
CA GLY A 252 -15.30 -20.97 5.50
C GLY A 252 -16.60 -21.09 6.29
#